data_f50c530dd8396a6b7876d69cf2441184
#
_entry.id   f50c530dd8396a6b7876d69cf2441184
#
_cell.length_a   1.000
_cell.length_b   1.000
_cell.length_c   1.000
_cell.angle_alpha   90.00
_cell.angle_beta   90.00
_cell.angle_gamma   90.00
#
_symmetry.space_group_name_H-M   'P 1'
#
loop_
_entity.id
_entity.type
_entity.pdbx_description
1 polymer ?
#
loop_
_entity_poly.entity_id
_entity_poly.type
_entity_poly.pdbx_seq_one_letter_code
_entity_poly.pdbx_strand_id
1 'polypeptide(L)'
;MRILVYGAGVLGCELTHVLLQNKKNVVTLLARGEWKDMIDQKGLVIRHWAQRRTTTERVKTIDVLAPDDFYDLVFVVVQAGQLPDVLPVLKANRSQYFVFVGNDPHAKQVLEYMQRPADKIAFGFQNSAGHREHGRVVSAHVGVGMTVGGATAPLSGAFRIRLKTAFDGTKYKLTFYSCLLYTSPSPRDMRRS
;
A
#
# COMPACT_ATOMS: atom_id res chain seq x y z
N MET A 1 7.05 -11.92 8.25
CA MET A 1 5.77 -11.89 7.53
C MET A 1 6.06 -11.72 6.05
N ARG A 2 5.40 -12.49 5.15
CA ARG A 2 5.52 -12.34 3.69
C ARG A 2 4.54 -11.26 3.23
N ILE A 3 5.06 -10.18 2.67
CA ILE A 3 4.26 -9.01 2.28
C ILE A 3 4.45 -8.72 0.80
N LEU A 4 3.35 -8.52 0.07
CA LEU A 4 3.37 -7.99 -1.28
C LEU A 4 2.98 -6.51 -1.26
N VAL A 5 3.75 -5.68 -1.93
CA VAL A 5 3.33 -4.34 -2.35
C VAL A 5 3.02 -4.40 -3.85
N TYR A 6 1.74 -4.36 -4.18
CA TYR A 6 1.26 -4.38 -5.56
C TYR A 6 1.20 -2.97 -6.11
N GLY A 7 2.21 -2.60 -6.89
CA GLY A 7 2.35 -1.28 -7.51
C GLY A 7 3.58 -0.51 -7.03
N ALA A 8 4.50 -0.26 -7.95
CA ALA A 8 5.77 0.43 -7.72
C ALA A 8 5.70 1.93 -8.11
N GLY A 9 4.57 2.59 -7.80
CA GLY A 9 4.46 4.04 -7.82
C GLY A 9 5.22 4.69 -6.65
N VAL A 10 5.14 6.01 -6.51
CA VAL A 10 5.80 6.73 -5.41
C VAL A 10 5.37 6.17 -4.05
N LEU A 11 4.06 6.07 -3.80
CA LEU A 11 3.51 5.57 -2.54
C LEU A 11 3.93 4.12 -2.26
N GLY A 12 3.87 3.24 -3.29
CA GLY A 12 4.25 1.84 -3.14
C GLY A 12 5.74 1.65 -2.87
N CYS A 13 6.59 2.43 -3.52
CA CYS A 13 8.04 2.42 -3.26
C CYS A 13 8.38 2.88 -1.84
N GLU A 14 7.72 3.93 -1.36
CA GLU A 14 7.90 4.41 0.02
C GLU A 14 7.41 3.40 1.04
N LEU A 15 6.23 2.82 0.82
CA LEU A 15 5.69 1.79 1.68
C LEU A 15 6.62 0.58 1.74
N THR A 16 7.19 0.18 0.60
CA THR A 16 8.20 -0.89 0.51
C THR A 16 9.42 -0.56 1.37
N HIS A 17 9.97 0.66 1.25
CA HIS A 17 11.09 1.10 2.08
C HIS A 17 10.79 1.02 3.58
N VAL A 18 9.61 1.47 4.00
CA VAL A 18 9.21 1.41 5.41
C VAL A 18 9.07 -0.04 5.89
N LEU A 19 8.42 -0.91 5.11
CA LEU A 19 8.20 -2.31 5.48
C LEU A 19 9.51 -3.10 5.59
N LEU A 20 10.53 -2.74 4.80
CA LEU A 20 11.86 -3.35 4.85
C LEU A 20 12.67 -2.96 6.11
N GLN A 21 12.27 -1.90 6.81
CA GLN A 21 12.89 -1.54 8.10
C GLN A 21 12.60 -2.59 9.19
N ASN A 22 11.43 -3.23 9.14
CA ASN A 22 11.15 -4.40 9.98
C ASN A 22 11.82 -5.64 9.38
N LYS A 23 12.95 -6.05 9.95
CA LYS A 23 13.77 -7.16 9.45
C LYS A 23 13.10 -8.54 9.53
N LYS A 24 11.95 -8.65 10.19
CA LYS A 24 11.12 -9.86 10.23
C LYS A 24 10.21 -9.98 8.99
N ASN A 25 10.13 -8.94 8.15
CA ASN A 25 9.37 -8.96 6.92
C ASN A 25 10.19 -9.48 5.75
N VAL A 26 9.53 -10.24 4.89
CA VAL A 26 9.99 -10.59 3.55
C VAL A 26 9.08 -9.85 2.57
N VAL A 27 9.59 -8.74 2.05
CA VAL A 27 8.81 -7.84 1.19
C VAL A 27 9.09 -8.14 -0.27
N THR A 28 8.02 -8.27 -1.06
CA THR A 28 8.06 -8.35 -2.52
C THR A 28 7.37 -7.13 -3.11
N LEU A 29 7.97 -6.51 -4.11
CA LEU A 29 7.41 -5.36 -4.82
C LEU A 29 6.99 -5.77 -6.22
N LEU A 30 5.72 -5.56 -6.58
CA LEU A 30 5.27 -5.76 -7.96
C LEU A 30 5.54 -4.47 -8.75
N ALA A 31 6.45 -4.60 -9.71
CA ALA A 31 6.86 -3.55 -10.63
C ALA A 31 6.85 -4.09 -12.07
N ARG A 32 6.76 -3.23 -13.07
CA ARG A 32 6.68 -3.63 -14.48
C ARG A 32 7.63 -2.82 -15.36
N GLY A 33 8.03 -3.45 -16.49
CA GLY A 33 8.83 -2.83 -17.54
C GLY A 33 10.18 -2.27 -17.03
N GLU A 34 10.68 -1.27 -17.70
CA GLU A 34 11.99 -0.66 -17.40
C GLU A 34 12.17 -0.23 -15.93
N TRP A 35 11.07 0.12 -15.26
CA TRP A 35 11.13 0.49 -13.85
C TRP A 35 11.48 -0.70 -12.95
N LYS A 36 10.95 -1.89 -13.27
CA LYS A 36 11.33 -3.13 -12.60
C LYS A 36 12.82 -3.44 -12.85
N ASP A 37 13.26 -3.36 -14.10
CA ASP A 37 14.64 -3.65 -14.48
C ASP A 37 15.63 -2.72 -13.77
N MET A 38 15.28 -1.44 -13.62
CA MET A 38 16.11 -0.49 -12.86
C MET A 38 16.17 -0.84 -11.36
N ILE A 39 15.03 -1.25 -10.76
CA ILE A 39 15.02 -1.67 -9.35
C ILE A 39 15.86 -2.94 -9.16
N ASP A 40 15.78 -3.90 -10.08
CA ASP A 40 16.53 -5.15 -10.01
C ASP A 40 18.05 -4.90 -10.12
N GLN A 41 18.46 -4.01 -11.00
CA GLN A 41 19.87 -3.68 -11.22
C GLN A 41 20.47 -2.81 -10.12
N LYS A 42 19.78 -1.71 -9.76
CA LYS A 42 20.32 -0.65 -8.89
C LYS A 42 19.78 -0.69 -7.47
N GLY A 43 18.72 -1.47 -7.22
CA GLY A 43 17.91 -1.39 -6.01
C GLY A 43 16.84 -0.30 -6.09
N LEU A 44 15.94 -0.29 -5.13
CA LEU A 44 14.94 0.75 -4.98
C LEU A 44 15.58 2.00 -4.38
N VAL A 45 15.81 3.01 -5.22
CA VAL A 45 16.44 4.26 -4.82
C VAL A 45 15.37 5.30 -4.50
N ILE A 46 15.40 5.83 -3.28
CA ILE A 46 14.47 6.87 -2.81
C ILE A 46 15.26 8.08 -2.29
N ARG A 47 15.04 9.24 -2.90
CA ARG A 47 15.50 10.53 -2.38
C ARG A 47 14.42 11.11 -1.48
N HIS A 48 14.70 11.17 -0.19
CA HIS A 48 13.87 11.81 0.82
C HIS A 48 14.15 13.32 0.82
N TRP A 49 13.28 14.08 0.18
CA TRP A 49 13.50 15.51 -0.06
C TRP A 49 13.63 16.29 1.25
N ALA A 50 12.70 16.12 2.17
CA ALA A 50 12.68 16.82 3.45
C ALA A 50 13.88 16.49 4.36
N GLN A 51 14.33 15.22 4.33
CA GLN A 51 15.46 14.75 5.13
C GLN A 51 16.81 14.90 4.41
N ARG A 52 16.83 15.40 3.19
CA ARG A 52 18.02 15.58 2.34
C ARG A 52 18.91 14.35 2.23
N ARG A 53 18.33 13.17 2.27
CA ARG A 53 19.06 11.89 2.19
C ARG A 53 18.52 11.02 1.05
N THR A 54 19.37 10.11 0.57
CA THR A 54 18.99 9.05 -0.38
C THR A 54 19.17 7.71 0.28
N THR A 55 18.21 6.80 0.09
CA THR A 55 18.29 5.41 0.52
C THR A 55 18.22 4.50 -0.69
N THR A 56 18.88 3.35 -0.60
CA THR A 56 18.83 2.29 -1.62
C THR A 56 18.52 0.99 -0.91
N GLU A 57 17.41 0.35 -1.31
CA GLU A 57 16.95 -0.91 -0.73
C GLU A 57 17.06 -2.03 -1.76
N ARG A 58 17.54 -3.19 -1.32
CA ARG A 58 17.42 -4.43 -2.09
C ARG A 58 16.09 -5.06 -1.77
N VAL A 59 15.23 -5.20 -2.77
CA VAL A 59 13.90 -5.80 -2.64
C VAL A 59 13.68 -6.80 -3.76
N LYS A 60 13.02 -7.92 -3.44
CA LYS A 60 12.56 -8.86 -4.47
C LYS A 60 11.48 -8.20 -5.30
N THR A 61 11.60 -8.23 -6.62
CA THR A 61 10.54 -7.76 -7.53
C THR A 61 9.88 -8.91 -8.26
N ILE A 62 8.62 -8.71 -8.63
CA ILE A 62 7.87 -9.54 -9.57
C ILE A 62 7.12 -8.61 -10.53
N ASP A 63 6.77 -9.08 -11.71
CA ASP A 63 5.94 -8.37 -12.70
C ASP A 63 4.52 -8.91 -12.80
N VAL A 64 4.30 -10.14 -12.35
CA VAL A 64 3.00 -10.82 -12.33
C VAL A 64 2.77 -11.42 -10.95
N LEU A 65 1.53 -11.32 -10.46
CA LEU A 65 1.04 -12.04 -9.30
C LEU A 65 0.31 -13.29 -9.76
N ALA A 66 0.89 -14.46 -9.54
CA ALA A 66 0.27 -15.73 -9.88
C ALA A 66 -0.88 -16.07 -8.91
N PRO A 67 -1.91 -16.83 -9.34
CA PRO A 67 -3.02 -17.22 -8.48
C PRO A 67 -2.60 -18.03 -7.24
N ASP A 68 -1.56 -18.85 -7.36
CA ASP A 68 -1.02 -19.70 -6.30
C ASP A 68 0.04 -19.03 -5.43
N ASP A 69 0.48 -17.83 -5.76
CA ASP A 69 1.30 -17.03 -4.87
C ASP A 69 0.56 -16.75 -3.57
N PHE A 70 1.30 -16.80 -2.45
CA PHE A 70 0.73 -16.53 -1.14
C PHE A 70 1.53 -15.49 -0.36
N TYR A 71 0.82 -14.48 0.12
CA TYR A 71 1.32 -13.45 1.01
C TYR A 71 0.42 -13.33 2.24
N ASP A 72 1.04 -13.11 3.40
CA ASP A 72 0.32 -12.87 4.66
C ASP A 72 -0.45 -11.55 4.61
N LEU A 73 0.04 -10.58 3.81
CA LEU A 73 -0.54 -9.25 3.64
C LEU A 73 -0.21 -8.71 2.26
N VAL A 74 -1.21 -8.17 1.56
CA VAL A 74 -1.06 -7.53 0.25
C VAL A 74 -1.48 -6.08 0.35
N PHE A 75 -0.56 -5.16 0.10
CA PHE A 75 -0.87 -3.75 -0.09
C PHE A 75 -1.06 -3.48 -1.57
N VAL A 76 -2.23 -3.00 -1.95
CA VAL A 76 -2.60 -2.63 -3.33
C VAL A 76 -2.45 -1.13 -3.47
N VAL A 77 -1.40 -0.69 -4.16
CA VAL A 77 -1.00 0.72 -4.25
C VAL A 77 -1.01 1.14 -5.72
N VAL A 78 -2.21 1.23 -6.28
CA VAL A 78 -2.46 1.60 -7.67
C VAL A 78 -3.41 2.80 -7.73
N GLN A 79 -3.44 3.48 -8.87
CA GLN A 79 -4.40 4.54 -9.09
C GLN A 79 -5.82 3.95 -9.26
N ALA A 80 -6.84 4.71 -8.87
CA ALA A 80 -8.24 4.27 -8.95
C ALA A 80 -8.63 3.78 -10.36
N GLY A 81 -8.16 4.45 -11.41
CA GLY A 81 -8.41 4.07 -12.80
C GLY A 81 -7.78 2.73 -13.21
N GLN A 82 -6.81 2.21 -12.46
CA GLN A 82 -6.18 0.91 -12.72
C GLN A 82 -6.85 -0.26 -11.98
N LEU A 83 -7.73 0.03 -11.02
CA LEU A 83 -8.40 -0.99 -10.20
C LEU A 83 -9.17 -2.02 -11.03
N PRO A 84 -9.94 -1.64 -12.07
CA PRO A 84 -10.68 -2.62 -12.87
C PRO A 84 -9.79 -3.72 -13.47
N ASP A 85 -8.55 -3.36 -13.88
CA ASP A 85 -7.61 -4.32 -14.48
C ASP A 85 -6.92 -5.19 -13.42
N VAL A 86 -6.79 -4.68 -12.19
CA VAL A 86 -6.05 -5.33 -11.10
C VAL A 86 -6.96 -6.25 -10.27
N LEU A 87 -8.21 -5.88 -10.07
CA LEU A 87 -9.15 -6.62 -9.23
C LEU A 87 -9.33 -8.10 -9.64
N PRO A 88 -9.41 -8.47 -10.94
CA PRO A 88 -9.49 -9.88 -11.33
C PRO A 88 -8.29 -10.71 -10.86
N VAL A 89 -7.08 -10.14 -10.98
CA VAL A 89 -5.83 -10.78 -10.53
C VAL A 89 -5.81 -10.96 -9.01
N LEU A 90 -6.22 -9.93 -8.27
CA LEU A 90 -6.29 -9.99 -6.80
C LEU A 90 -7.36 -10.97 -6.32
N LYS A 91 -8.51 -11.04 -7.01
CA LYS A 91 -9.59 -11.97 -6.68
C LYS A 91 -9.16 -13.41 -6.88
N ALA A 92 -8.43 -13.72 -7.95
CA ALA A 92 -7.93 -15.06 -8.26
C ALA A 92 -6.81 -15.50 -7.31
N ASN A 93 -6.07 -14.57 -6.70
CA ASN A 93 -4.92 -14.88 -5.84
C ASN A 93 -5.38 -15.44 -4.49
N ARG A 94 -4.65 -16.42 -3.95
CA ARG A 94 -4.98 -17.14 -2.70
C ARG A 94 -4.66 -16.38 -1.40
N SER A 95 -4.00 -15.23 -1.44
CA SER A 95 -3.77 -14.39 -0.26
C SER A 95 -5.09 -13.93 0.35
N GLN A 96 -5.11 -13.69 1.66
CA GLN A 96 -6.36 -13.48 2.40
C GLN A 96 -6.58 -12.02 2.82
N TYR A 97 -5.51 -11.27 3.09
CA TYR A 97 -5.60 -9.93 3.67
C TYR A 97 -5.10 -8.89 2.69
N PHE A 98 -5.97 -7.95 2.36
CA PHE A 98 -5.68 -6.90 1.38
C PHE A 98 -5.88 -5.51 2.00
N VAL A 99 -4.96 -4.61 1.72
CA VAL A 99 -5.06 -3.19 2.05
C VAL A 99 -4.99 -2.39 0.76
N PHE A 100 -6.09 -1.80 0.35
CA PHE A 100 -6.12 -0.88 -0.77
C PHE A 100 -5.66 0.49 -0.30
N VAL A 101 -4.53 0.98 -0.84
CA VAL A 101 -3.90 2.23 -0.42
C VAL A 101 -4.06 3.28 -1.49
N GLY A 102 -4.78 4.34 -1.16
CA GLY A 102 -5.04 5.44 -2.08
C GLY A 102 -6.32 6.18 -1.71
N ASN A 103 -6.62 7.21 -2.47
CA ASN A 103 -7.88 7.93 -2.36
C ASN A 103 -8.91 7.24 -3.28
N ASP A 104 -9.53 6.16 -2.78
CA ASP A 104 -10.47 5.37 -3.56
C ASP A 104 -11.92 5.62 -3.09
N PRO A 105 -12.74 6.29 -3.93
CA PRO A 105 -14.15 6.49 -3.64
C PRO A 105 -15.00 5.22 -3.81
N HIS A 106 -14.42 4.14 -4.35
CA HIS A 106 -15.14 2.92 -4.76
C HIS A 106 -15.01 1.74 -3.79
N ALA A 107 -14.70 1.99 -2.51
CA ALA A 107 -14.46 0.94 -1.52
C ALA A 107 -15.56 -0.12 -1.43
N LYS A 108 -16.85 0.25 -1.57
CA LYS A 108 -17.96 -0.72 -1.61
C LYS A 108 -17.90 -1.62 -2.82
N GLN A 109 -17.64 -1.06 -4.00
CA GLN A 109 -17.54 -1.81 -5.26
C GLN A 109 -16.35 -2.78 -5.23
N VAL A 110 -15.23 -2.37 -4.62
CA VAL A 110 -14.07 -3.26 -4.39
C VAL A 110 -14.46 -4.45 -3.51
N LEU A 111 -15.19 -4.22 -2.40
CA LEU A 111 -15.67 -5.31 -1.53
C LEU A 111 -16.57 -6.29 -2.30
N GLU A 112 -17.56 -5.77 -3.02
CA GLU A 112 -18.50 -6.56 -3.82
C GLU A 112 -17.78 -7.40 -4.88
N TYR A 113 -16.81 -6.80 -5.58
CA TYR A 113 -16.06 -7.50 -6.61
C TYR A 113 -15.15 -8.59 -6.03
N MET A 114 -14.42 -8.28 -4.96
CA MET A 114 -13.47 -9.21 -4.33
C MET A 114 -14.16 -10.44 -3.74
N GLN A 115 -15.42 -10.34 -3.32
CA GLN A 115 -16.21 -11.45 -2.73
C GLN A 115 -15.47 -12.15 -1.58
N ARG A 116 -14.74 -11.38 -0.78
CA ARG A 116 -14.03 -11.86 0.41
C ARG A 116 -14.69 -11.29 1.67
N PRO A 117 -14.50 -11.93 2.83
CA PRO A 117 -14.99 -11.37 4.09
C PRO A 117 -14.52 -9.94 4.28
N ALA A 118 -15.43 -9.03 4.64
CA ALA A 118 -15.14 -7.61 4.78
C ALA A 118 -14.06 -7.32 5.85
N ASP A 119 -13.94 -8.19 6.84
CA ASP A 119 -12.92 -8.12 7.89
C ASP A 119 -11.50 -8.49 7.43
N LYS A 120 -11.34 -8.91 6.16
CA LYS A 120 -10.05 -9.21 5.50
C LYS A 120 -9.65 -8.18 4.45
N ILE A 121 -10.47 -7.15 4.23
CA ILE A 121 -10.18 -6.07 3.30
C ILE A 121 -10.17 -4.74 4.07
N ALA A 122 -9.07 -4.03 3.96
CA ALA A 122 -8.89 -2.70 4.52
C ALA A 122 -8.65 -1.67 3.43
N PHE A 123 -8.97 -0.43 3.75
CA PHE A 123 -8.67 0.72 2.91
C PHE A 123 -7.79 1.67 3.70
N GLY A 124 -6.71 2.13 3.06
CA GLY A 124 -5.70 2.96 3.69
C GLY A 124 -5.44 4.23 2.90
N PHE A 125 -5.21 5.32 3.62
CA PHE A 125 -4.74 6.57 3.05
C PHE A 125 -3.36 6.88 3.60
N GLN A 126 -2.36 6.93 2.70
CA GLN A 126 -0.98 7.30 3.03
C GLN A 126 -0.76 8.76 2.66
N ASN A 127 -0.35 9.57 3.63
CA ASN A 127 -0.04 10.97 3.40
C ASN A 127 1.40 11.12 2.90
N SER A 128 1.57 10.98 1.60
CA SER A 128 2.86 11.09 0.93
C SER A 128 2.67 11.65 -0.46
N ALA A 129 3.62 12.45 -0.92
CA ALA A 129 3.67 13.02 -2.26
C ALA A 129 5.07 12.83 -2.86
N GLY A 130 5.16 12.88 -4.18
CA GLY A 130 6.44 12.78 -4.87
C GLY A 130 6.28 12.46 -6.34
N HIS A 131 7.41 12.21 -6.98
CA HIS A 131 7.47 11.84 -8.39
C HIS A 131 8.61 10.87 -8.64
N ARG A 132 8.66 10.30 -9.84
CA ARG A 132 9.79 9.51 -10.31
C ARG A 132 10.63 10.35 -11.26
N GLU A 133 11.94 10.34 -11.05
CA GLU A 133 12.89 11.00 -11.95
C GLU A 133 14.20 10.20 -12.03
N HIS A 134 14.83 10.15 -13.18
CA HIS A 134 16.19 9.60 -13.40
C HIS A 134 16.46 8.27 -12.68
N GLY A 135 15.48 7.34 -12.70
CA GLY A 135 15.62 6.01 -12.10
C GLY A 135 15.51 5.96 -10.58
N ARG A 136 14.94 6.97 -9.96
CA ARG A 136 14.67 7.03 -8.51
C ARG A 136 13.28 7.60 -8.21
N VAL A 137 12.82 7.36 -7.00
CA VAL A 137 11.67 8.06 -6.42
C VAL A 137 12.17 9.28 -5.66
N VAL A 138 11.59 10.43 -5.90
CA VAL A 138 11.73 11.61 -5.06
C VAL A 138 10.48 11.72 -4.19
N SER A 139 10.66 11.59 -2.89
CA SER A 139 9.59 11.58 -1.92
C SER A 139 9.58 12.86 -1.10
N ALA A 140 8.43 13.51 -1.07
CA ALA A 140 8.15 14.66 -0.21
C ALA A 140 7.19 14.23 0.91
N HIS A 141 7.73 13.68 1.99
CA HIS A 141 6.93 13.31 3.15
C HIS A 141 6.51 14.52 3.98
N VAL A 142 5.23 14.60 4.30
CA VAL A 142 4.69 15.53 5.29
C VAL A 142 4.14 14.77 6.51
N GLY A 143 4.69 13.63 6.82
CA GLY A 143 4.29 12.76 7.92
C GLY A 143 4.47 11.30 7.56
N VAL A 144 4.85 10.49 8.54
CA VAL A 144 5.17 9.07 8.31
C VAL A 144 4.02 8.25 8.87
N GLY A 145 3.05 7.91 8.03
CA GLY A 145 1.94 7.09 8.53
C GLY A 145 0.84 6.81 7.51
N MET A 146 -0.07 5.95 7.92
CA MET A 146 -1.26 5.59 7.18
C MET A 146 -2.47 5.61 8.11
N THR A 147 -3.52 6.21 7.62
CA THR A 147 -4.86 6.04 8.17
C THR A 147 -5.49 4.82 7.53
N VAL A 148 -6.02 3.88 8.30
CA VAL A 148 -6.55 2.64 7.79
C VAL A 148 -7.85 2.22 8.50
N GLY A 149 -8.82 1.72 7.75
CA GLY A 149 -10.11 1.27 8.27
C GLY A 149 -10.81 0.31 7.31
N GLY A 150 -11.90 -0.26 7.73
CA GLY A 150 -12.79 -1.03 6.85
C GLY A 150 -13.67 -0.10 6.01
N ALA A 151 -14.30 -0.62 4.96
CA ALA A 151 -15.23 0.16 4.14
C ALA A 151 -16.56 0.41 4.85
N THR A 152 -17.16 -0.63 5.44
CA THR A 152 -18.52 -0.60 6.01
C THR A 152 -18.57 -0.95 7.51
N ALA A 153 -17.49 -1.53 8.04
CA ALA A 153 -17.39 -1.95 9.43
C ALA A 153 -15.94 -1.78 9.92
N PRO A 154 -15.70 -1.72 11.24
CA PRO A 154 -14.36 -1.71 11.80
C PRO A 154 -13.58 -2.96 11.40
N LEU A 155 -12.26 -2.81 11.23
CA LEU A 155 -11.37 -3.96 11.01
C LEU A 155 -11.36 -4.89 12.22
N SER A 156 -11.31 -6.21 11.96
CA SER A 156 -11.17 -7.21 13.01
C SER A 156 -9.89 -7.01 13.83
N GLY A 157 -9.91 -7.44 15.09
CA GLY A 157 -8.74 -7.40 15.96
C GLY A 157 -7.54 -8.13 15.36
N ALA A 158 -7.78 -9.27 14.72
CA ALA A 158 -6.75 -10.05 14.04
C ALA A 158 -6.09 -9.28 12.89
N PHE A 159 -6.88 -8.55 12.08
CA PHE A 159 -6.31 -7.75 11.00
C PHE A 159 -5.51 -6.55 11.54
N ARG A 160 -6.01 -5.87 12.57
CA ARG A 160 -5.29 -4.76 13.22
C ARG A 160 -3.95 -5.22 13.80
N ILE A 161 -3.90 -6.39 14.43
CA ILE A 161 -2.66 -6.99 14.93
C ILE A 161 -1.70 -7.28 13.78
N ARG A 162 -2.18 -7.87 12.68
CA ARG A 162 -1.39 -8.15 11.48
C ARG A 162 -0.76 -6.88 10.90
N LEU A 163 -1.54 -5.82 10.77
CA LEU A 163 -1.03 -4.52 10.32
C LEU A 163 0.02 -3.96 11.28
N LYS A 164 -0.23 -3.95 12.58
CA LYS A 164 0.76 -3.50 13.56
C LYS A 164 2.05 -4.30 13.49
N THR A 165 1.95 -5.63 13.35
CA THR A 165 3.12 -6.52 13.21
C THR A 165 3.93 -6.21 11.96
N ALA A 166 3.27 -5.86 10.82
CA ALA A 166 3.98 -5.48 9.59
C ALA A 166 4.86 -4.24 9.79
N PHE A 167 4.44 -3.29 10.61
CA PHE A 167 5.16 -2.04 10.89
C PHE A 167 5.92 -2.04 12.23
N ASP A 168 6.02 -3.18 12.89
CA ASP A 168 6.75 -3.29 14.17
C ASP A 168 8.21 -2.85 14.03
N GLY A 169 8.70 -2.08 15.01
CA GLY A 169 10.05 -1.51 14.99
C GLY A 169 10.29 -0.39 13.98
N THR A 170 9.26 0.04 13.23
CA THR A 170 9.37 1.19 12.32
C THR A 170 8.85 2.47 12.97
N LYS A 171 9.22 3.63 12.40
CA LYS A 171 8.65 4.93 12.80
C LYS A 171 7.31 5.22 12.12
N TYR A 172 6.73 4.26 11.39
CA TYR A 172 5.50 4.45 10.62
C TYR A 172 4.26 4.36 11.50
N LYS A 173 3.48 5.43 11.56
CA LYS A 173 2.30 5.52 12.42
C LYS A 173 1.06 4.97 11.72
N LEU A 174 0.40 3.99 12.33
CA LEU A 174 -0.91 3.52 11.90
C LEU A 174 -2.01 4.16 12.75
N THR A 175 -2.96 4.84 12.10
CA THR A 175 -4.16 5.37 12.72
C THR A 175 -5.36 4.56 12.24
N PHE A 176 -6.12 3.96 13.16
CA PHE A 176 -7.26 3.11 12.82
C PHE A 176 -8.56 3.89 12.97
N TYR A 177 -9.39 3.86 11.93
CA TYR A 177 -10.74 4.42 11.96
C TYR A 177 -11.78 3.31 11.98
N SER A 178 -12.94 3.60 12.53
CA SER A 178 -14.06 2.66 12.58
C SER A 178 -14.60 2.34 11.19
N CYS A 179 -14.70 3.37 10.33
CA CYS A 179 -15.12 3.20 8.93
C CYS A 179 -14.64 4.40 8.10
N LEU A 180 -13.98 4.15 6.96
CA LEU A 180 -13.44 5.21 6.09
C LEU A 180 -14.54 6.00 5.34
N LEU A 181 -15.68 5.39 5.07
CA LEU A 181 -16.78 6.05 4.36
C LEU A 181 -17.41 7.21 5.15
N TYR A 182 -17.24 7.24 6.49
CA TYR A 182 -17.75 8.31 7.35
C TYR A 182 -16.72 9.38 7.67
N THR A 183 -15.45 9.21 7.28
CA THR A 183 -14.34 10.10 7.66
C THR A 183 -13.78 10.93 6.52
N SER A 184 -14.21 10.67 5.27
CA SER A 184 -13.86 11.53 4.14
C SER A 184 -14.79 12.76 4.18
N PRO A 185 -14.27 13.99 4.41
CA PRO A 185 -15.11 15.18 4.33
C PRO A 185 -15.68 15.27 2.90
N SER A 186 -17.01 15.37 2.83
CA SER A 186 -17.67 15.66 1.55
C SER A 186 -17.14 17.00 1.01
N PRO A 187 -17.02 17.16 -0.33
CA PRO A 187 -16.72 18.47 -0.91
C PRO A 187 -17.66 19.59 -0.46
N ARG A 188 -18.86 19.23 0.08
CA ARG A 188 -19.80 20.18 0.68
C ARG A 188 -19.40 20.64 2.07
N ASP A 189 -18.67 19.83 2.82
CA ASP A 189 -18.24 20.16 4.19
C ASP A 189 -17.02 21.10 4.19
N MET A 190 -16.23 21.09 3.11
CA MET A 190 -15.09 21.98 2.91
C MET A 190 -15.47 23.43 2.54
N ARG A 191 -16.76 23.71 2.24
CA ARG A 191 -17.24 25.07 1.91
C ARG A 191 -17.82 25.84 3.10
N ARG A 192 -17.75 25.30 4.32
CA ARG A 192 -18.32 25.91 5.54
C ARG A 192 -17.27 26.25 6.62
N SER A 193 -15.99 26.26 6.26
CA SER A 193 -14.93 26.76 7.16
C SER A 193 -14.26 27.97 6.57
#